data_5ff68d7a041a17deeb9d182e1479c20b
#
_entry.id   5ff68d7a041a17deeb9d182e1479c20b
#
_cell.length_a   1.000
_cell.length_b   1.000
_cell.length_c   1.000
_cell.angle_alpha   90.00
_cell.angle_beta   90.00
_cell.angle_gamma   90.00
#
_symmetry.space_group_name_H-M   'P 1'
#
loop_
_entity.id
_entity.type
_entity.pdbx_description
1 polymer ?
#
loop_
_entity_poly.entity_id
_entity_poly.type
_entity_poly.pdbx_seq_one_letter_code
_entity_poly.pdbx_strand_id
1 'polypeptide(L)'
;MIRKRFEWRLGRRTLLLGERTLLMAVLNVTPDSFSDGGKFNDPDRAFARAIELEEQGADILDIGAESTRPGSARISEAEELRRLVPVLKRLRDKLSIPVSVDTYKSAVAAKALELGVEIINDPSALTFDPQLARTVANGDGGLVLNHMRGTPETWAKLPPLKDVMGAIRLDLDACVHRAVRGGIPRSSLVIDPGIGFGKRKEQNTEILARLPELAALEVPILVGPSRKSFLAQATEVETAYASAAAVTAAVLGGAHIVRVHDVAPMKAVLQVADGVLHASYREPEEAPAPLRRPRPVS
;
A
#
# COMPACT_ATOMS: atom_id res chain seq x y z
N MET A 1 -6.22 -19.81 -4.98
CA MET A 1 -4.92 -19.90 -4.25
C MET A 1 -5.12 -19.21 -2.90
N ILE A 2 -4.87 -19.92 -1.78
CA ILE A 2 -5.06 -19.36 -0.42
C ILE A 2 -4.08 -18.20 -0.23
N ARG A 3 -4.60 -17.04 0.20
CA ARG A 3 -3.75 -15.89 0.55
C ARG A 3 -2.87 -16.30 1.74
N LYS A 4 -1.53 -16.23 1.55
CA LYS A 4 -0.56 -16.61 2.58
C LYS A 4 -0.64 -15.66 3.77
N ARG A 5 -0.48 -16.18 4.98
CA ARG A 5 -0.41 -15.37 6.20
C ARG A 5 1.02 -14.93 6.46
N PHE A 6 1.18 -13.70 6.93
CA PHE A 6 2.47 -13.12 7.29
C PHE A 6 2.36 -12.35 8.61
N GLU A 7 3.49 -12.26 9.31
CA GLU A 7 3.72 -11.31 10.38
C GLU A 7 4.56 -10.17 9.83
N TRP A 8 3.98 -8.97 9.73
CA TRP A 8 4.73 -7.78 9.34
C TRP A 8 5.23 -7.04 10.56
N ARG A 9 6.54 -7.06 10.80
CA ARG A 9 7.19 -6.47 11.98
C ARG A 9 7.51 -5.00 11.74
N LEU A 10 7.08 -4.14 12.68
CA LEU A 10 7.19 -2.67 12.63
C LEU A 10 7.93 -2.12 13.85
N GLY A 11 8.93 -2.82 14.34
CA GLY A 11 9.65 -2.45 15.55
C GLY A 11 8.80 -2.58 16.82
N ARG A 12 7.85 -1.64 17.02
CA ARG A 12 7.02 -1.60 18.25
C ARG A 12 5.85 -2.57 18.24
N ARG A 13 5.40 -2.99 17.07
CA ARG A 13 4.24 -3.89 16.89
C ARG A 13 4.43 -4.83 15.72
N THR A 14 3.56 -5.82 15.65
CA THR A 14 3.45 -6.73 14.51
C THR A 14 2.03 -6.66 13.97
N LEU A 15 1.89 -6.50 12.65
CA LEU A 15 0.60 -6.62 11.97
C LEU A 15 0.45 -8.03 11.40
N LEU A 16 -0.67 -8.66 11.70
CA LEU A 16 -1.04 -9.95 11.10
C LEU A 16 -1.70 -9.70 9.75
N LEU A 17 -1.09 -10.22 8.68
CA LEU A 17 -1.55 -10.07 7.32
C LEU A 17 -2.05 -11.39 6.76
N GLY A 18 -3.10 -11.34 5.92
CA GLY A 18 -3.61 -12.50 5.21
C GLY A 18 -4.95 -13.04 5.73
N GLU A 19 -5.34 -12.80 6.98
CA GLU A 19 -6.69 -13.14 7.47
C GLU A 19 -7.76 -12.23 6.88
N ARG A 20 -7.48 -10.94 6.85
CA ARG A 20 -8.27 -9.92 6.15
C ARG A 20 -7.37 -8.97 5.39
N THR A 21 -7.94 -8.20 4.51
CA THR A 21 -7.21 -7.12 3.84
C THR A 21 -7.15 -5.88 4.75
N LEU A 22 -5.96 -5.31 4.94
CA LEU A 22 -5.80 -4.07 5.69
C LEU A 22 -6.00 -2.84 4.79
N LEU A 23 -6.60 -1.79 5.36
CA LEU A 23 -6.80 -0.48 4.74
C LEU A 23 -5.67 0.48 5.12
N MET A 24 -4.85 0.87 4.15
CA MET A 24 -3.88 1.96 4.28
C MET A 24 -4.51 3.25 3.72
N ALA A 25 -4.80 4.20 4.61
CA ALA A 25 -5.40 5.48 4.25
C ALA A 25 -4.35 6.49 3.79
N VAL A 26 -4.63 7.22 2.71
CA VAL A 26 -3.74 8.28 2.19
C VAL A 26 -4.07 9.62 2.84
N LEU A 27 -3.06 10.26 3.43
CA LEU A 27 -3.11 11.64 3.90
C LEU A 27 -2.05 12.47 3.17
N ASN A 28 -2.47 13.28 2.19
CA ASN A 28 -1.55 14.17 1.49
C ASN A 28 -1.42 15.51 2.24
N VAL A 29 -0.18 15.91 2.53
CA VAL A 29 0.17 17.20 3.14
C VAL A 29 0.88 18.12 2.13
N THR A 30 0.39 18.08 0.89
CA THR A 30 0.85 18.96 -0.19
C THR A 30 0.07 20.28 -0.20
N PRO A 31 0.62 21.38 -0.76
CA PRO A 31 -0.06 22.69 -0.79
C PRO A 31 -1.46 22.65 -1.39
N ASP A 32 -1.69 21.77 -2.38
CA ASP A 32 -2.97 21.64 -3.08
C ASP A 32 -4.01 20.84 -2.28
N SER A 33 -3.58 20.05 -1.29
CA SER A 33 -4.47 19.12 -0.57
C SER A 33 -5.39 19.81 0.44
N PHE A 34 -5.08 21.06 0.81
CA PHE A 34 -5.84 21.85 1.78
C PHE A 34 -6.18 23.25 1.25
N SER A 35 -6.27 23.41 -0.08
CA SER A 35 -6.49 24.69 -0.74
C SER A 35 -7.95 25.13 -0.71
N ASP A 36 -8.36 25.72 0.44
CA ASP A 36 -9.39 26.76 0.45
C ASP A 36 -8.72 28.05 0.94
N GLY A 37 -8.06 28.79 0.00
CA GLY A 37 -7.57 30.15 0.29
C GLY A 37 -6.17 30.28 0.88
N GLY A 38 -5.16 29.57 0.40
CA GLY A 38 -3.77 30.09 0.41
C GLY A 38 -3.00 30.13 1.73
N LYS A 39 -3.37 29.38 2.77
CA LYS A 39 -2.55 29.19 3.96
C LYS A 39 -1.93 27.78 3.95
N PHE A 40 -0.62 27.75 3.74
CA PHE A 40 0.21 26.56 3.67
C PHE A 40 0.05 25.66 4.89
N ASN A 41 -0.12 24.34 4.66
CA ASN A 41 -0.03 23.26 5.66
C ASN A 41 -0.58 23.64 7.04
N ASP A 42 -1.87 23.48 7.22
CA ASP A 42 -2.47 23.53 8.56
C ASP A 42 -2.28 22.16 9.24
N PRO A 43 -1.33 21.99 10.18
CA PRO A 43 -1.11 20.73 10.87
C PRO A 43 -2.33 20.28 11.67
N ASP A 44 -3.21 21.21 12.06
CA ASP A 44 -4.44 20.92 12.80
C ASP A 44 -5.49 20.30 11.90
N ARG A 45 -5.61 20.76 10.65
CA ARG A 45 -6.48 20.11 9.63
C ARG A 45 -5.96 18.72 9.25
N ALA A 46 -4.65 18.58 9.07
CA ALA A 46 -4.05 17.27 8.80
C ALA A 46 -4.26 16.31 9.98
N PHE A 47 -4.12 16.80 11.22
CA PHE A 47 -4.41 16.03 12.43
C PHE A 47 -5.88 15.62 12.50
N ALA A 48 -6.82 16.54 12.32
CA ALA A 48 -8.26 16.22 12.34
C ALA A 48 -8.62 15.18 11.27
N ARG A 49 -8.04 15.32 10.05
CA ARG A 49 -8.26 14.33 8.98
C ARG A 49 -7.65 12.97 9.31
N ALA A 50 -6.52 12.91 9.98
CA ALA A 50 -5.90 11.66 10.41
C ALA A 50 -6.80 10.90 11.40
N ILE A 51 -7.35 11.61 12.41
CA ILE A 51 -8.31 11.02 13.37
C ILE A 51 -9.56 10.52 12.63
N GLU A 52 -10.13 11.33 11.74
CA GLU A 52 -11.28 10.92 10.94
C GLU A 52 -11.03 9.65 10.13
N LEU A 53 -9.85 9.53 9.49
CA LEU A 53 -9.48 8.34 8.73
C LEU A 53 -9.35 7.09 9.61
N GLU A 54 -8.81 7.22 10.84
CA GLU A 54 -8.78 6.13 11.82
C GLU A 54 -10.20 5.74 12.25
N GLU A 55 -11.07 6.70 12.58
CA GLU A 55 -12.48 6.47 12.96
C GLU A 55 -13.26 5.79 11.82
N GLN A 56 -12.98 6.14 10.56
CA GLN A 56 -13.54 5.48 9.38
C GLN A 56 -13.09 4.02 9.23
N GLY A 57 -12.05 3.60 9.97
CA GLY A 57 -11.56 2.23 10.03
C GLY A 57 -10.33 1.96 9.18
N ALA A 58 -9.48 2.95 8.98
CA ALA A 58 -8.13 2.72 8.49
C ALA A 58 -7.33 1.84 9.47
N ASP A 59 -6.50 0.95 8.94
CA ASP A 59 -5.57 0.12 9.70
C ASP A 59 -4.17 0.71 9.74
N ILE A 60 -3.83 1.55 8.76
CA ILE A 60 -2.55 2.22 8.60
C ILE A 60 -2.83 3.62 8.04
N LEU A 61 -2.14 4.65 8.54
CA LEU A 61 -2.17 5.99 7.97
C LEU A 61 -0.87 6.25 7.19
N ASP A 62 -0.96 6.55 5.89
CA ASP A 62 0.19 6.85 5.03
C ASP A 62 0.23 8.33 4.64
N ILE A 63 1.28 9.04 5.08
CA ILE A 63 1.41 10.49 4.94
C ILE A 63 2.41 10.82 3.84
N GLY A 64 1.96 11.53 2.80
CA GLY A 64 2.80 11.99 1.69
C GLY A 64 2.89 13.50 1.61
N ALA A 65 4.10 14.05 1.50
CA ALA A 65 4.36 15.49 1.35
C ALA A 65 4.87 15.89 -0.04
N GLU A 66 5.29 14.94 -0.85
CA GLU A 66 5.66 15.09 -2.25
C GLU A 66 4.58 14.48 -3.16
N SER A 67 4.20 15.20 -4.23
CA SER A 67 3.25 14.67 -5.20
C SER A 67 3.94 13.66 -6.12
N THR A 68 3.38 12.47 -6.23
CA THR A 68 3.80 11.43 -7.19
C THR A 68 2.90 11.39 -8.44
N ARG A 69 2.14 12.47 -8.73
CA ARG A 69 1.33 12.56 -9.95
C ARG A 69 2.22 12.69 -11.18
N PRO A 70 1.81 12.16 -12.34
CA PRO A 70 2.54 12.35 -13.58
C PRO A 70 2.84 13.84 -13.83
N GLY A 71 4.10 14.16 -14.11
CA GLY A 71 4.54 15.54 -14.39
C GLY A 71 4.81 16.41 -13.15
N SER A 72 4.61 15.91 -11.94
CA SER A 72 4.95 16.68 -10.72
C SER A 72 6.46 16.79 -10.55
N ALA A 73 6.89 17.97 -10.09
CA ALA A 73 8.29 18.24 -9.77
C ALA A 73 8.64 17.65 -8.40
N ARG A 74 9.89 17.19 -8.28
CA ARG A 74 10.45 16.77 -7.00
C ARG A 74 10.69 17.97 -6.09
N ILE A 75 10.53 17.76 -4.80
CA ILE A 75 10.85 18.76 -3.78
C ILE A 75 12.15 18.40 -3.05
N SER A 76 12.78 19.40 -2.44
CA SER A 76 13.98 19.17 -1.62
C SER A 76 13.63 18.46 -0.31
N GLU A 77 14.62 17.78 0.32
CA GLU A 77 14.48 17.20 1.66
C GLU A 77 14.02 18.25 2.69
N ALA A 78 14.58 19.46 2.64
CA ALA A 78 14.22 20.53 3.55
C ALA A 78 12.75 20.94 3.42
N GLU A 79 12.23 21.01 2.20
CA GLU A 79 10.82 21.31 1.93
C GLU A 79 9.91 20.17 2.37
N GLU A 80 10.29 18.92 2.13
CA GLU A 80 9.52 17.77 2.57
C GLU A 80 9.44 17.67 4.08
N LEU A 81 10.57 17.87 4.78
CA LEU A 81 10.64 17.94 6.25
C LEU A 81 9.82 19.11 6.80
N ARG A 82 9.85 20.28 6.13
CA ARG A 82 9.05 21.44 6.53
C ARG A 82 7.56 21.13 6.53
N ARG A 83 7.08 20.29 5.61
CA ARG A 83 5.68 19.87 5.51
C ARG A 83 5.33 18.76 6.50
N LEU A 84 6.18 17.75 6.63
CA LEU A 84 5.91 16.55 7.42
C LEU A 84 6.07 16.76 8.94
N VAL A 85 7.16 17.40 9.37
CA VAL A 85 7.53 17.45 10.79
C VAL A 85 6.45 18.06 11.69
N PRO A 86 5.77 19.16 11.33
CA PRO A 86 4.70 19.71 12.16
C PRO A 86 3.54 18.73 12.35
N VAL A 87 3.16 18.02 11.28
CA VAL A 87 2.07 17.03 11.29
C VAL A 87 2.47 15.82 12.13
N LEU A 88 3.66 15.25 11.90
CA LEU A 88 4.15 14.08 12.65
C LEU A 88 4.28 14.37 14.16
N LYS A 89 4.76 15.54 14.54
CA LYS A 89 4.80 15.98 15.96
C LYS A 89 3.41 16.01 16.58
N ARG A 90 2.40 16.44 15.81
CA ARG A 90 1.01 16.56 16.28
C ARG A 90 0.36 15.18 16.43
N LEU A 91 0.71 14.23 15.54
CA LEU A 91 0.17 12.86 15.52
C LEU A 91 0.85 11.92 16.51
N ARG A 92 2.03 12.27 17.01
CA ARG A 92 2.81 11.41 17.90
C ARG A 92 1.97 10.93 19.08
N ASP A 93 1.87 9.61 19.26
CA ASP A 93 1.14 8.93 20.33
C ASP A 93 -0.38 9.31 20.41
N LYS A 94 -0.96 9.77 19.28
CA LYS A 94 -2.38 10.14 19.18
C LYS A 94 -3.24 9.16 18.40
N LEU A 95 -2.63 8.32 17.57
CA LEU A 95 -3.31 7.27 16.81
C LEU A 95 -3.00 5.90 17.42
N SER A 96 -3.97 5.00 17.36
CA SER A 96 -3.78 3.59 17.73
C SER A 96 -3.20 2.77 16.57
N ILE A 97 -3.43 3.22 15.33
CA ILE A 97 -2.90 2.61 14.11
C ILE A 97 -1.47 3.08 13.81
N PRO A 98 -0.63 2.25 13.15
CA PRO A 98 0.70 2.66 12.73
C PRO A 98 0.65 3.77 11.68
N VAL A 99 1.64 4.66 11.76
CA VAL A 99 1.86 5.74 10.81
C VAL A 99 2.97 5.35 9.83
N SER A 100 2.70 5.56 8.55
CA SER A 100 3.61 5.42 7.42
C SER A 100 3.95 6.79 6.84
N VAL A 101 5.15 6.95 6.29
CA VAL A 101 5.56 8.12 5.51
C VAL A 101 5.98 7.69 4.12
N ASP A 102 5.34 8.31 3.11
CA ASP A 102 5.63 8.12 1.68
C ASP A 102 6.84 8.99 1.30
N THR A 103 8.04 8.38 1.28
CA THR A 103 9.29 9.06 0.93
C THR A 103 10.37 8.08 0.46
N TYR A 104 11.20 8.53 -0.47
CA TYR A 104 12.41 7.82 -0.92
C TYR A 104 13.70 8.43 -0.36
N LYS A 105 13.61 9.50 0.48
CA LYS A 105 14.77 10.25 0.98
C LYS A 105 15.16 9.76 2.37
N SER A 106 16.40 9.31 2.54
CA SER A 106 16.89 8.75 3.82
C SER A 106 16.86 9.75 4.97
N ALA A 107 17.15 11.03 4.72
CA ALA A 107 17.09 12.07 5.75
C ALA A 107 15.65 12.31 6.25
N VAL A 108 14.67 12.27 5.34
CA VAL A 108 13.24 12.38 5.69
C VAL A 108 12.79 11.15 6.48
N ALA A 109 13.14 9.95 6.01
CA ALA A 109 12.84 8.70 6.70
C ALA A 109 13.44 8.65 8.11
N ALA A 110 14.71 9.05 8.27
CA ALA A 110 15.36 9.11 9.58
C ALA A 110 14.58 10.00 10.56
N LYS A 111 14.18 11.20 10.12
CA LYS A 111 13.42 12.13 10.95
C LYS A 111 12.01 11.64 11.25
N ALA A 112 11.37 10.98 10.29
CA ALA A 112 10.05 10.38 10.49
C ALA A 112 10.09 9.27 11.55
N LEU A 113 11.04 8.34 11.45
CA LEU A 113 11.25 7.26 12.42
C LEU A 113 11.57 7.79 13.83
N GLU A 114 12.43 8.83 13.94
CA GLU A 114 12.68 9.55 15.21
C GLU A 114 11.40 10.10 15.85
N LEU A 115 10.46 10.55 15.02
CA LEU A 115 9.18 11.10 15.47
C LEU A 115 8.10 10.03 15.74
N GLY A 116 8.44 8.74 15.62
CA GLY A 116 7.55 7.64 15.98
C GLY A 116 6.79 7.04 14.81
N VAL A 117 7.13 7.39 13.56
CA VAL A 117 6.65 6.69 12.36
C VAL A 117 7.17 5.25 12.38
N GLU A 118 6.34 4.31 12.00
CA GLU A 118 6.63 2.88 12.08
C GLU A 118 6.89 2.25 10.71
N ILE A 119 6.48 2.92 9.62
CA ILE A 119 6.59 2.40 8.25
C ILE A 119 7.16 3.49 7.34
N ILE A 120 8.09 3.12 6.48
CA ILE A 120 8.49 3.92 5.33
C ILE A 120 7.91 3.28 4.06
N ASN A 121 7.14 4.07 3.31
CA ASN A 121 6.61 3.68 2.02
C ASN A 121 7.49 4.30 0.93
N ASP A 122 8.41 3.50 0.36
CA ASP A 122 9.36 3.99 -0.63
C ASP A 122 8.82 3.76 -2.05
N PRO A 123 8.39 4.82 -2.75
CA PRO A 123 7.88 4.72 -4.12
C PRO A 123 8.94 4.26 -5.13
N SER A 124 10.22 4.31 -4.78
CA SER A 124 11.34 3.96 -5.65
C SER A 124 11.94 2.56 -5.41
N ALA A 125 11.48 1.85 -4.37
CA ALA A 125 12.04 0.56 -3.95
C ALA A 125 13.59 0.59 -3.83
N LEU A 126 14.11 1.55 -3.07
CA LEU A 126 15.54 1.71 -2.79
C LEU A 126 16.41 2.03 -4.03
N THR A 127 15.81 2.59 -5.09
CA THR A 127 16.58 2.92 -6.30
C THR A 127 17.08 4.37 -6.32
N PHE A 128 16.44 5.29 -5.56
CA PHE A 128 16.80 6.71 -5.60
C PHE A 128 17.77 7.12 -4.51
N ASP A 129 17.67 6.54 -3.32
CA ASP A 129 18.60 6.82 -2.22
C ASP A 129 19.22 5.51 -1.68
N PRO A 130 20.51 5.26 -1.92
CA PRO A 130 21.19 4.06 -1.47
C PRO A 130 21.28 3.91 0.05
N GLN A 131 21.11 5.01 0.81
CA GLN A 131 21.21 5.00 2.27
C GLN A 131 19.89 4.63 2.94
N LEU A 132 18.76 4.70 2.22
CA LEU A 132 17.43 4.51 2.78
C LEU A 132 17.26 3.14 3.47
N ALA A 133 17.77 2.07 2.87
CA ALA A 133 17.69 0.73 3.48
C ALA A 133 18.36 0.69 4.86
N ARG A 134 19.56 1.25 4.98
CA ARG A 134 20.29 1.30 6.25
C ARG A 134 19.59 2.20 7.28
N THR A 135 19.03 3.31 6.82
CA THR A 135 18.25 4.23 7.67
C THR A 135 17.04 3.54 8.27
N VAL A 136 16.25 2.81 7.46
CA VAL A 136 15.08 2.07 7.93
C VAL A 136 15.49 0.94 8.87
N ALA A 137 16.55 0.19 8.55
CA ALA A 137 17.08 -0.86 9.41
C ALA A 137 17.51 -0.33 10.79
N ASN A 138 18.20 0.80 10.84
CA ASN A 138 18.64 1.42 12.10
C ASN A 138 17.47 1.95 12.94
N GLY A 139 16.37 2.33 12.30
CA GLY A 139 15.16 2.80 12.97
C GLY A 139 14.16 1.68 13.29
N ASP A 140 14.50 0.42 12.99
CA ASP A 140 13.65 -0.76 13.19
C ASP A 140 12.25 -0.61 12.56
N GLY A 141 12.15 0.09 11.42
CA GLY A 141 10.90 0.37 10.71
C GLY A 141 10.50 -0.75 9.74
N GLY A 142 9.20 -0.83 9.43
CA GLY A 142 8.70 -1.55 8.27
C GLY A 142 9.01 -0.79 6.97
N LEU A 143 9.17 -1.52 5.87
CA LEU A 143 9.42 -0.92 4.55
C LEU A 143 8.48 -1.47 3.50
N VAL A 144 7.82 -0.57 2.78
CA VAL A 144 7.10 -0.89 1.53
C VAL A 144 8.01 -0.56 0.35
N LEU A 145 8.22 -1.55 -0.52
CA LEU A 145 9.01 -1.46 -1.74
C LEU A 145 8.07 -1.32 -2.95
N ASN A 146 7.83 -0.08 -3.41
CA ASN A 146 6.97 0.15 -4.56
C ASN A 146 7.76 0.18 -5.88
N HIS A 147 7.34 -0.65 -6.82
CA HIS A 147 7.96 -0.72 -8.14
C HIS A 147 7.62 0.51 -8.98
N MET A 148 8.63 1.30 -9.32
CA MET A 148 8.53 2.47 -10.19
C MET A 148 9.46 2.35 -11.39
N ARG A 149 9.00 2.77 -12.57
CA ARG A 149 9.83 2.93 -13.77
C ARG A 149 10.13 4.41 -13.99
N GLY A 150 11.41 4.75 -14.14
CA GLY A 150 11.80 6.14 -14.37
C GLY A 150 11.31 7.07 -13.24
N THR A 151 10.89 8.27 -13.61
CA THR A 151 10.43 9.31 -12.69
C THR A 151 9.11 9.92 -13.18
N PRO A 152 8.31 10.58 -12.31
CA PRO A 152 7.05 11.20 -12.73
C PRO A 152 7.17 12.10 -13.97
N GLU A 153 8.29 12.80 -14.13
CA GLU A 153 8.56 13.67 -15.27
C GLU A 153 8.81 12.88 -16.58
N THR A 154 9.27 11.64 -16.48
CA THR A 154 9.65 10.81 -17.64
C THR A 154 8.58 9.81 -18.06
N TRP A 155 7.58 9.50 -17.22
CA TRP A 155 6.63 8.41 -17.44
C TRP A 155 5.91 8.45 -18.79
N ALA A 156 5.51 9.64 -19.25
CA ALA A 156 4.81 9.79 -20.52
C ALA A 156 5.65 9.35 -21.74
N LYS A 157 6.99 9.39 -21.60
CA LYS A 157 7.94 9.07 -22.66
C LYS A 157 8.43 7.61 -22.62
N LEU A 158 8.13 6.87 -21.54
CA LEU A 158 8.59 5.50 -21.41
C LEU A 158 7.86 4.58 -22.39
N PRO A 159 8.56 3.67 -23.09
CA PRO A 159 7.91 2.65 -23.91
C PRO A 159 7.15 1.65 -23.02
N PRO A 160 6.08 0.99 -23.51
CA PRO A 160 5.44 -0.09 -22.78
C PRO A 160 6.42 -1.26 -22.55
N LEU A 161 6.26 -1.96 -21.42
CA LEU A 161 6.99 -3.21 -21.17
C LEU A 161 6.39 -4.33 -22.04
N LYS A 162 7.23 -5.21 -22.59
CA LYS A 162 6.76 -6.39 -23.35
C LYS A 162 6.10 -7.42 -22.41
N ASP A 163 6.71 -7.67 -21.26
CA ASP A 163 6.18 -8.50 -20.16
C ASP A 163 6.24 -7.68 -18.88
N VAL A 164 5.10 -7.07 -18.54
CA VAL A 164 5.03 -6.17 -17.38
C VAL A 164 5.20 -6.93 -16.06
N MET A 165 4.61 -8.13 -15.92
CA MET A 165 4.71 -8.89 -14.68
C MET A 165 6.08 -9.53 -14.50
N GLY A 166 6.69 -10.03 -15.56
CA GLY A 166 8.06 -10.53 -15.52
C GLY A 166 9.06 -9.47 -15.10
N ALA A 167 8.94 -8.25 -15.64
CA ALA A 167 9.78 -7.12 -15.23
C ALA A 167 9.56 -6.72 -13.77
N ILE A 168 8.30 -6.53 -13.34
CA ILE A 168 7.98 -6.17 -11.95
C ILE A 168 8.50 -7.22 -10.97
N ARG A 169 8.30 -8.50 -11.25
CA ARG A 169 8.77 -9.58 -10.38
C ARG A 169 10.29 -9.58 -10.24
N LEU A 170 11.01 -9.44 -11.36
CA LEU A 170 12.48 -9.40 -11.34
C LEU A 170 13.01 -8.20 -10.56
N ASP A 171 12.45 -7.02 -10.81
CA ASP A 171 12.88 -5.79 -10.16
C ASP A 171 12.57 -5.80 -8.65
N LEU A 172 11.35 -6.24 -8.25
CA LEU A 172 10.97 -6.34 -6.83
C LEU A 172 11.80 -7.40 -6.09
N ASP A 173 12.11 -8.55 -6.71
CA ASP A 173 13.01 -9.55 -6.12
C ASP A 173 14.39 -8.96 -5.83
N ALA A 174 14.96 -8.23 -6.79
CA ALA A 174 16.23 -7.53 -6.61
C ALA A 174 16.16 -6.47 -5.49
N CYS A 175 15.02 -5.76 -5.36
CA CYS A 175 14.79 -4.76 -4.30
C CYS A 175 14.66 -5.42 -2.92
N VAL A 176 13.93 -6.54 -2.80
CA VAL A 176 13.86 -7.33 -1.56
C VAL A 176 15.25 -7.78 -1.12
N HIS A 177 16.06 -8.31 -2.04
CA HIS A 177 17.45 -8.70 -1.74
C HIS A 177 18.31 -7.50 -1.34
N ARG A 178 18.09 -6.32 -1.94
CA ARG A 178 18.79 -5.08 -1.57
C ARG A 178 18.42 -4.64 -0.16
N ALA A 179 17.13 -4.67 0.19
CA ALA A 179 16.66 -4.34 1.53
C ALA A 179 17.26 -5.25 2.60
N VAL A 180 17.25 -6.57 2.36
CA VAL A 180 17.83 -7.57 3.30
C VAL A 180 19.34 -7.34 3.46
N ARG A 181 20.08 -7.11 2.37
CA ARG A 181 21.51 -6.76 2.46
C ARG A 181 21.74 -5.44 3.19
N GLY A 182 20.80 -4.51 3.13
CA GLY A 182 20.82 -3.25 3.88
C GLY A 182 20.52 -3.39 5.38
N GLY A 183 20.20 -4.60 5.84
CA GLY A 183 19.94 -4.92 7.25
C GLY A 183 18.46 -4.99 7.63
N ILE A 184 17.53 -4.85 6.70
CA ILE A 184 16.09 -4.93 6.99
C ILE A 184 15.67 -6.41 6.99
N PRO A 185 15.07 -6.92 8.10
CA PRO A 185 14.54 -8.28 8.12
C PRO A 185 13.46 -8.47 7.04
N ARG A 186 13.45 -9.64 6.39
CA ARG A 186 12.41 -9.95 5.39
C ARG A 186 10.99 -9.84 5.96
N SER A 187 10.81 -10.14 7.24
CA SER A 187 9.54 -9.98 7.96
C SER A 187 9.09 -8.52 8.15
N SER A 188 9.96 -7.54 7.88
CA SER A 188 9.63 -6.11 7.91
C SER A 188 9.37 -5.52 6.52
N LEU A 189 9.31 -6.36 5.46
CA LEU A 189 9.11 -5.93 4.08
C LEU A 189 7.69 -6.21 3.59
N VAL A 190 7.20 -5.29 2.75
CA VAL A 190 6.00 -5.41 1.92
C VAL A 190 6.37 -4.94 0.52
N ILE A 191 5.81 -5.55 -0.52
CA ILE A 191 6.02 -5.14 -1.92
C ILE A 191 4.75 -4.54 -2.51
N ASP A 192 4.91 -3.58 -3.44
CA ASP A 192 3.84 -2.99 -4.24
C ASP A 192 4.21 -3.04 -5.73
N PRO A 193 3.40 -3.62 -6.61
CA PRO A 193 3.66 -3.63 -8.05
C PRO A 193 3.67 -2.24 -8.69
N GLY A 194 3.24 -1.20 -7.96
CA GLY A 194 3.30 0.19 -8.39
C GLY A 194 2.33 0.51 -9.52
N ILE A 195 1.04 0.26 -9.32
CA ILE A 195 -0.02 0.67 -10.24
C ILE A 195 0.08 2.18 -10.52
N GLY A 196 0.14 2.56 -11.80
CA GLY A 196 0.25 3.96 -12.23
C GLY A 196 1.66 4.56 -12.21
N PHE A 197 2.68 3.83 -11.72
CA PHE A 197 4.05 4.31 -11.65
C PHE A 197 4.85 3.92 -12.90
N GLY A 198 4.72 4.72 -13.98
CA GLY A 198 5.41 4.50 -15.25
C GLY A 198 4.92 3.32 -16.09
N LYS A 199 3.67 2.88 -15.91
CA LYS A 199 2.99 1.83 -16.66
C LYS A 199 1.86 2.41 -17.51
N ARG A 200 1.58 1.82 -18.67
CA ARG A 200 0.47 2.19 -19.52
C ARG A 200 -0.86 1.75 -18.91
N LYS A 201 -1.99 2.32 -19.40
CA LYS A 201 -3.33 2.03 -18.89
C LYS A 201 -3.64 0.53 -18.88
N GLU A 202 -3.43 -0.14 -20.00
CA GLU A 202 -3.62 -1.57 -20.21
C GLU A 202 -2.70 -2.43 -19.35
N GLN A 203 -1.47 -1.98 -19.11
CA GLN A 203 -0.53 -2.67 -18.22
C GLN A 203 -0.95 -2.62 -16.76
N ASN A 204 -1.60 -1.54 -16.30
CA ASN A 204 -2.16 -1.48 -14.96
C ASN A 204 -3.29 -2.51 -14.77
N THR A 205 -4.13 -2.70 -15.80
CA THR A 205 -5.17 -3.74 -15.79
C THR A 205 -4.54 -5.14 -15.79
N GLU A 206 -3.48 -5.36 -16.59
CA GLU A 206 -2.75 -6.63 -16.63
C GLU A 206 -2.12 -6.95 -15.27
N ILE A 207 -1.54 -5.97 -14.56
CA ILE A 207 -0.97 -6.15 -13.22
C ILE A 207 -2.05 -6.64 -12.25
N LEU A 208 -3.25 -6.07 -12.25
CA LEU A 208 -4.35 -6.52 -11.40
C LEU A 208 -4.76 -7.95 -11.73
N ALA A 209 -4.88 -8.30 -13.00
CA ALA A 209 -5.27 -9.63 -13.45
C ALA A 209 -4.23 -10.72 -13.11
N ARG A 210 -2.95 -10.37 -13.14
CA ARG A 210 -1.82 -11.28 -12.91
C ARG A 210 -1.16 -11.09 -11.53
N LEU A 211 -1.80 -10.35 -10.63
CA LEU A 211 -1.29 -10.08 -9.27
C LEU A 211 -0.85 -11.35 -8.51
N PRO A 212 -1.55 -12.50 -8.62
CA PRO A 212 -1.16 -13.73 -7.94
C PRO A 212 0.27 -14.21 -8.24
N GLU A 213 0.87 -13.82 -9.37
CA GLU A 213 2.25 -14.19 -9.71
C GLU A 213 3.28 -13.63 -8.73
N LEU A 214 2.97 -12.52 -8.03
CA LEU A 214 3.86 -11.93 -7.02
C LEU A 214 3.93 -12.73 -5.73
N ALA A 215 3.01 -13.67 -5.48
CA ALA A 215 3.06 -14.57 -4.33
C ALA A 215 4.36 -15.41 -4.30
N ALA A 216 4.98 -15.64 -5.46
CA ALA A 216 6.27 -16.33 -5.57
C ALA A 216 7.44 -15.60 -4.89
N LEU A 217 7.30 -14.30 -4.61
CA LEU A 217 8.31 -13.52 -3.90
C LEU A 217 8.27 -13.74 -2.39
N GLU A 218 7.29 -14.47 -1.87
CA GLU A 218 7.19 -14.82 -0.44
C GLU A 218 7.26 -13.58 0.50
N VAL A 219 6.64 -12.47 0.09
CA VAL A 219 6.54 -11.19 0.81
C VAL A 219 5.10 -10.69 0.68
N PRO A 220 4.51 -10.04 1.72
CA PRO A 220 3.16 -9.49 1.62
C PRO A 220 3.04 -8.47 0.49
N ILE A 221 1.85 -8.39 -0.11
CA ILE A 221 1.58 -7.53 -1.26
C ILE A 221 0.65 -6.38 -0.83
N LEU A 222 1.08 -5.15 -1.10
CA LEU A 222 0.28 -3.93 -1.05
C LEU A 222 -0.10 -3.53 -2.48
N VAL A 223 -1.31 -2.99 -2.68
CA VAL A 223 -1.73 -2.45 -3.97
C VAL A 223 -2.47 -1.12 -3.76
N GLY A 224 -2.04 -0.07 -4.45
CA GLY A 224 -2.64 1.27 -4.40
C GLY A 224 -3.35 1.67 -5.70
N PRO A 225 -4.54 1.13 -6.04
CA PRO A 225 -5.22 1.44 -7.30
C PRO A 225 -6.10 2.70 -7.22
N SER A 226 -6.44 3.17 -6.01
CA SER A 226 -7.44 4.22 -5.76
C SER A 226 -7.16 5.52 -6.51
N ARG A 227 -8.16 6.01 -7.25
CA ARG A 227 -8.16 7.28 -8.00
C ARG A 227 -7.02 7.43 -9.00
N LYS A 228 -6.40 6.33 -9.43
CA LYS A 228 -5.35 6.35 -10.47
C LYS A 228 -5.95 6.70 -11.84
N SER A 229 -5.18 7.39 -12.68
CA SER A 229 -5.65 7.93 -13.97
C SER A 229 -6.24 6.89 -14.93
N PHE A 230 -5.80 5.63 -14.85
CA PHE A 230 -6.36 4.56 -15.69
C PHE A 230 -7.81 4.17 -15.29
N LEU A 231 -8.26 4.56 -14.09
CA LEU A 231 -9.61 4.36 -13.55
C LEU A 231 -10.48 5.61 -13.69
N ALA A 232 -9.94 6.73 -14.18
CA ALA A 232 -10.68 7.98 -14.29
C ALA A 232 -11.92 7.83 -15.19
N GLN A 233 -13.06 8.29 -14.70
CA GLN A 233 -14.36 8.32 -15.37
C GLN A 233 -14.83 9.76 -15.51
N ALA A 234 -16.05 9.94 -16.05
CA ALA A 234 -16.64 11.27 -16.27
C ALA A 234 -16.92 12.02 -14.97
N THR A 235 -17.22 11.30 -13.89
CA THR A 235 -17.52 11.88 -12.58
C THR A 235 -16.64 11.29 -11.48
N GLU A 236 -16.54 12.00 -10.34
CA GLU A 236 -15.83 11.48 -9.16
C GLU A 236 -16.51 10.22 -8.59
N VAL A 237 -17.84 10.16 -8.62
CA VAL A 237 -18.62 9.01 -8.17
C VAL A 237 -18.31 7.77 -9.01
N GLU A 238 -18.30 7.90 -10.33
CA GLU A 238 -17.96 6.80 -11.24
C GLU A 238 -16.50 6.37 -11.06
N THR A 239 -15.58 7.32 -10.82
CA THR A 239 -14.17 7.03 -10.51
C THR A 239 -14.02 6.29 -9.17
N ALA A 240 -14.88 6.59 -8.19
CA ALA A 240 -14.92 5.85 -6.92
C ALA A 240 -15.39 4.40 -7.12
N TYR A 241 -16.42 4.17 -7.97
CA TYR A 241 -16.87 2.82 -8.32
C TYR A 241 -15.80 2.04 -9.10
N ALA A 242 -15.12 2.66 -10.05
CA ALA A 242 -13.99 2.06 -10.74
C ALA A 242 -12.84 1.71 -9.78
N SER A 243 -12.58 2.57 -8.79
CA SER A 243 -11.60 2.31 -7.73
C SER A 243 -12.01 1.11 -6.86
N ALA A 244 -13.30 1.01 -6.50
CA ALA A 244 -13.84 -0.12 -5.73
C ALA A 244 -13.69 -1.45 -6.49
N ALA A 245 -13.98 -1.46 -7.80
CA ALA A 245 -13.79 -2.62 -8.66
C ALA A 245 -12.30 -3.05 -8.71
N ALA A 246 -11.37 -2.09 -8.86
CA ALA A 246 -9.94 -2.36 -8.87
C ALA A 246 -9.42 -2.86 -7.52
N VAL A 247 -9.94 -2.33 -6.40
CA VAL A 247 -9.65 -2.81 -5.04
C VAL A 247 -10.14 -4.24 -4.87
N THR A 248 -11.38 -4.55 -5.29
CA THR A 248 -11.92 -5.93 -5.27
C THR A 248 -11.03 -6.88 -6.06
N ALA A 249 -10.64 -6.50 -7.28
CA ALA A 249 -9.73 -7.33 -8.09
C ALA A 249 -8.38 -7.57 -7.40
N ALA A 250 -7.81 -6.54 -6.75
CA ALA A 250 -6.56 -6.67 -5.99
C ALA A 250 -6.71 -7.65 -4.81
N VAL A 251 -7.81 -7.57 -4.04
CA VAL A 251 -8.08 -8.47 -2.91
C VAL A 251 -8.20 -9.91 -3.39
N LEU A 252 -9.02 -10.16 -4.43
CA LEU A 252 -9.19 -11.49 -5.02
C LEU A 252 -7.90 -12.01 -5.65
N GLY A 253 -7.01 -11.11 -6.11
CA GLY A 253 -5.67 -11.40 -6.58
C GLY A 253 -4.64 -11.65 -5.48
N GLY A 254 -5.03 -11.58 -4.20
CA GLY A 254 -4.17 -11.91 -3.05
C GLY A 254 -3.46 -10.73 -2.40
N ALA A 255 -3.88 -9.48 -2.64
CA ALA A 255 -3.39 -8.32 -1.92
C ALA A 255 -3.66 -8.44 -0.41
N HIS A 256 -2.67 -8.10 0.41
CA HIS A 256 -2.75 -8.09 1.88
C HIS A 256 -3.16 -6.72 2.41
N ILE A 257 -2.74 -5.67 1.71
CA ILE A 257 -2.98 -4.27 2.04
C ILE A 257 -3.47 -3.56 0.78
N VAL A 258 -4.48 -2.70 0.91
CA VAL A 258 -4.89 -1.79 -0.16
C VAL A 258 -4.73 -0.34 0.30
N ARG A 259 -4.09 0.49 -0.53
CA ARG A 259 -3.86 1.91 -0.27
C ARG A 259 -4.94 2.74 -0.97
N VAL A 260 -5.72 3.49 -0.19
CA VAL A 260 -6.94 4.16 -0.66
C VAL A 260 -7.09 5.58 -0.13
N HIS A 261 -7.86 6.42 -0.84
CA HIS A 261 -8.23 7.78 -0.40
C HIS A 261 -9.56 7.79 0.38
N ASP A 262 -10.50 6.91 0.02
CA ASP A 262 -11.88 6.89 0.53
C ASP A 262 -12.06 5.69 1.47
N VAL A 263 -11.74 5.86 2.76
CA VAL A 263 -11.67 4.74 3.73
C VAL A 263 -13.05 4.15 4.00
N ALA A 264 -14.04 4.96 4.38
CA ALA A 264 -15.35 4.47 4.80
C ALA A 264 -16.06 3.60 3.74
N PRO A 265 -16.18 4.02 2.44
CA PRO A 265 -16.77 3.18 1.42
C PRO A 265 -15.91 1.94 1.10
N MET A 266 -14.57 2.06 1.13
CA MET A 266 -13.69 0.93 0.83
C MET A 266 -13.72 -0.14 1.93
N LYS A 267 -14.00 0.23 3.18
CA LYS A 267 -14.22 -0.76 4.26
C LYS A 267 -15.36 -1.73 3.91
N ALA A 268 -16.48 -1.22 3.39
CA ALA A 268 -17.59 -2.06 2.94
C ALA A 268 -17.20 -2.96 1.75
N VAL A 269 -16.43 -2.41 0.80
CA VAL A 269 -15.90 -3.18 -0.35
C VAL A 269 -15.03 -4.33 0.12
N LEU A 270 -14.13 -4.10 1.10
CA LEU A 270 -13.23 -5.13 1.62
C LEU A 270 -13.98 -6.24 2.36
N GLN A 271 -15.03 -5.89 3.13
CA GLN A 271 -15.85 -6.91 3.82
C GLN A 271 -16.42 -7.92 2.83
N VAL A 272 -16.94 -7.44 1.69
CA VAL A 272 -17.47 -8.30 0.64
C VAL A 272 -16.36 -9.06 -0.09
N ALA A 273 -15.29 -8.39 -0.48
CA ALA A 273 -14.20 -9.01 -1.23
C ALA A 273 -13.47 -10.10 -0.43
N ASP A 274 -13.16 -9.84 0.86
CA ASP A 274 -12.57 -10.83 1.76
C ASP A 274 -13.54 -12.00 2.02
N GLY A 275 -14.85 -11.73 2.16
CA GLY A 275 -15.87 -12.77 2.29
C GLY A 275 -15.91 -13.70 1.08
N VAL A 276 -15.89 -13.14 -0.14
CA VAL A 276 -15.82 -13.91 -1.39
C VAL A 276 -14.52 -14.72 -1.48
N LEU A 277 -13.38 -14.08 -1.13
CA LEU A 277 -12.09 -14.75 -1.11
C LEU A 277 -12.10 -15.95 -0.15
N HIS A 278 -12.58 -15.78 1.07
CA HIS A 278 -12.67 -16.87 2.05
C HIS A 278 -13.60 -17.99 1.62
N ALA A 279 -14.76 -17.65 1.04
CA ALA A 279 -15.72 -18.65 0.55
C ALA A 279 -15.15 -19.50 -0.59
N SER A 280 -14.24 -18.95 -1.42
CA SER A 280 -13.60 -19.69 -2.51
C SER A 280 -12.62 -20.76 -2.04
N TYR A 281 -12.28 -20.81 -0.73
CA TYR A 281 -11.34 -21.75 -0.13
C TYR A 281 -11.99 -22.70 0.89
N ARG A 282 -13.31 -22.61 1.11
CA ARG A 282 -13.99 -23.65 1.91
C ARG A 282 -13.90 -24.97 1.17
N GLU A 283 -13.28 -25.96 1.80
CA GLU A 283 -13.46 -27.36 1.37
C GLU A 283 -14.96 -27.67 1.40
N PRO A 284 -15.50 -28.42 0.43
CA PRO A 284 -16.88 -28.90 0.51
C PRO A 284 -17.03 -29.61 1.86
N GLU A 285 -18.01 -29.21 2.68
CA GLU A 285 -18.36 -29.99 3.86
C GLU A 285 -18.52 -31.45 3.42
N GLU A 286 -17.81 -32.36 4.09
CA GLU A 286 -17.97 -33.80 3.81
C GLU A 286 -19.45 -34.11 3.84
N ALA A 287 -19.97 -34.63 2.74
CA ALA A 287 -21.37 -35.01 2.65
C ALA A 287 -21.70 -35.93 3.86
N PRO A 288 -22.79 -35.67 4.60
CA PRO A 288 -23.11 -36.48 5.77
C PRO A 288 -23.09 -37.95 5.37
N ALA A 289 -22.39 -38.76 6.17
CA ALA A 289 -22.22 -40.17 5.92
C ALA A 289 -23.59 -40.80 5.60
N PRO A 290 -23.70 -41.64 4.55
CA PRO A 290 -24.98 -42.21 4.16
C PRO A 290 -25.58 -42.94 5.35
N LEU A 291 -26.86 -42.60 5.68
CA LEU A 291 -27.63 -43.25 6.74
C LEU A 291 -27.52 -44.78 6.54
N ARG A 292 -26.93 -45.47 7.51
CA ARG A 292 -26.87 -46.93 7.52
C ARG A 292 -28.29 -47.45 7.46
N ARG A 293 -28.66 -48.12 6.38
CA ARG A 293 -29.93 -48.82 6.30
C ARG A 293 -29.99 -49.86 7.46
N PRO A 294 -31.13 -49.94 8.21
CA PRO A 294 -31.29 -50.93 9.23
C PRO A 294 -31.16 -52.32 8.59
N ARG A 295 -30.40 -53.20 9.26
CA ARG A 295 -30.30 -54.62 8.81
C ARG A 295 -31.69 -55.27 8.94
N PRO A 296 -32.13 -56.03 7.94
CA PRO A 296 -33.37 -56.79 8.10
C PRO A 296 -33.22 -57.76 9.29
N VAL A 297 -34.21 -57.72 10.16
CA VAL A 297 -34.34 -58.71 11.28
C VAL A 297 -34.75 -60.03 10.64
N SER A 298 -33.97 -61.06 10.84
CA SER A 298 -34.25 -62.44 10.46
C SER A 298 -35.15 -63.09 11.46
#